data_663b0183af31f457fa425e72177c9fb1
#
_entry.id   663b0183af31f457fa425e72177c9fb1
#
_cell.length_a   1.000
_cell.length_b   1.000
_cell.length_c   1.000
_cell.angle_alpha   90.00
_cell.angle_beta   90.00
_cell.angle_gamma   90.00
#
_symmetry.space_group_name_H-M   'P 1'
#
loop_
_entity.id
_entity.type
_entity.pdbx_description
1 polymer ?
#
loop_
_entity_poly.entity_id
_entity_poly.type
_entity_poly.pdbx_seq_one_letter_code
_entity_poly.pdbx_strand_id
1 'polypeptide(L)'
;MKRRGFPSHVGELFAPIVIGFFLGSSLVLTAEAQAPAETPAATSKPAVTSTPAISTPAAVGTPAPAERVTALKESVKRDQATLRQYEWMETTIFGLKGEEKSRTQSTCYYGANGELQKVAVGDKPESADKKHGVRGKVVENKTEDISSYMKNASAAIKKYVPPDASRIQAVQEAGKASITMLEPNKRARIDLHDYAVPGDVLGVEMDLVTNHILALQVTTPMEGSKEPVNFQVTFAALQDGTGYPAKTMLDAKEVGVTVSIENSGYRKHETE
;
A
#
# COMPACT_ATOMS: atom_id res chain seq x y z
N MET A 1 -2.38 6.73 39.00
CA MET A 1 -3.15 5.91 37.99
C MET A 1 -2.15 5.00 37.29
N LYS A 2 -2.14 3.69 37.58
CA LYS A 2 -1.20 2.72 36.97
C LYS A 2 -1.70 2.35 35.57
N ARG A 3 -0.98 2.74 34.51
CA ARG A 3 -1.24 2.34 33.12
C ARG A 3 -1.09 0.82 33.00
N ARG A 4 -2.14 0.14 32.56
CA ARG A 4 -2.12 -1.30 32.32
C ARG A 4 -1.48 -1.52 30.95
N GLY A 5 -0.29 -2.12 30.91
CA GLY A 5 0.39 -2.48 29.67
C GLY A 5 -0.35 -3.59 28.93
N PHE A 6 -0.59 -3.39 27.64
CA PHE A 6 -1.03 -4.42 26.69
C PHE A 6 0.21 -5.17 26.16
N PRO A 7 0.09 -6.45 25.75
CA PRO A 7 1.24 -7.19 25.25
C PRO A 7 1.78 -6.53 23.96
N SER A 8 3.07 -6.29 23.94
CA SER A 8 3.83 -5.63 22.88
C SER A 8 3.79 -6.37 21.51
N HIS A 9 3.34 -7.61 21.49
CA HIS A 9 3.32 -8.46 20.28
C HIS A 9 2.27 -8.06 19.24
N VAL A 10 1.24 -7.29 19.56
CA VAL A 10 0.20 -6.89 18.60
C VAL A 10 0.75 -5.91 17.57
N GLY A 11 1.70 -5.05 17.94
CA GLY A 11 2.37 -4.14 16.99
C GLY A 11 3.27 -4.86 15.99
N GLU A 12 3.88 -5.99 16.38
CA GLU A 12 4.76 -6.78 15.51
C GLU A 12 3.99 -7.54 14.40
N LEU A 13 2.70 -7.80 14.59
CA LEU A 13 1.86 -8.50 13.60
C LEU A 13 1.62 -7.67 12.33
N PHE A 14 1.77 -6.35 12.37
CA PHE A 14 1.53 -5.44 11.24
C PHE A 14 2.81 -4.97 10.53
N ALA A 15 3.96 -5.12 11.17
CA ALA A 15 5.23 -4.78 10.55
C ALA A 15 5.41 -5.40 9.14
N PRO A 16 5.06 -6.69 8.90
CA PRO A 16 5.20 -7.30 7.58
C PRO A 16 4.23 -6.77 6.52
N ILE A 17 3.11 -6.09 6.87
CA ILE A 17 2.16 -5.56 5.87
C ILE A 17 2.76 -4.38 5.13
N VAL A 18 3.40 -3.45 5.84
CA VAL A 18 4.07 -2.29 5.24
C VAL A 18 5.30 -2.73 4.44
N ILE A 19 6.00 -3.76 4.94
CA ILE A 19 7.17 -4.35 4.28
C ILE A 19 6.78 -5.07 2.98
N GLY A 20 5.63 -5.77 2.95
CA GLY A 20 5.13 -6.46 1.77
C GLY A 20 4.92 -5.56 0.56
N PHE A 21 4.64 -4.26 0.77
CA PHE A 21 4.55 -3.29 -0.31
C PHE A 21 5.91 -3.06 -0.98
N PHE A 22 7.01 -3.18 -0.22
CA PHE A 22 8.38 -2.97 -0.71
C PHE A 22 9.15 -4.24 -1.06
N LEU A 23 8.72 -5.40 -0.58
CA LEU A 23 9.34 -6.70 -0.88
C LEU A 23 8.69 -7.43 -2.08
N GLY A 24 8.10 -6.68 -3.02
CA GLY A 24 7.47 -7.23 -4.22
C GLY A 24 8.39 -8.23 -4.90
N SER A 25 8.02 -9.52 -4.82
CA SER A 25 8.59 -10.62 -5.58
C SER A 25 8.74 -10.21 -7.03
N SER A 26 9.90 -10.51 -7.59
CA SER A 26 10.21 -10.34 -9.02
C SER A 26 9.10 -11.01 -9.84
N LEU A 27 8.18 -10.21 -10.37
CA LEU A 27 7.21 -10.66 -11.37
C LEU A 27 7.97 -10.83 -12.68
N VAL A 28 8.44 -12.05 -12.92
CA VAL A 28 8.90 -12.45 -14.27
C VAL A 28 7.64 -12.59 -15.12
N LEU A 29 7.28 -11.53 -15.81
CA LEU A 29 6.30 -11.59 -16.89
C LEU A 29 7.05 -12.08 -18.14
N THR A 30 6.96 -13.36 -18.44
CA THR A 30 7.24 -13.89 -19.78
C THR A 30 6.14 -13.37 -20.71
N ALA A 31 6.43 -12.30 -21.42
CA ALA A 31 5.63 -11.87 -22.54
C ALA A 31 5.90 -12.85 -23.69
N GLU A 32 5.00 -13.80 -23.89
CA GLU A 32 4.95 -14.60 -25.10
C GLU A 32 4.41 -13.71 -26.23
N ALA A 33 5.32 -13.27 -27.11
CA ALA A 33 5.01 -12.50 -28.29
C ALA A 33 4.34 -13.41 -29.31
N GLN A 34 3.02 -13.32 -29.47
CA GLN A 34 2.33 -13.85 -30.64
C GLN A 34 2.48 -12.86 -31.80
N ALA A 35 3.18 -13.31 -32.83
CA ALA A 35 3.35 -12.61 -34.09
C ALA A 35 1.99 -12.47 -34.82
N PRO A 36 1.68 -11.31 -35.41
CA PRO A 36 0.52 -11.20 -36.28
C PRO A 36 0.81 -11.75 -37.68
N ALA A 37 -0.12 -12.59 -38.15
CA ALA A 37 -0.14 -13.14 -39.50
C ALA A 37 -0.34 -12.02 -40.56
N GLU A 38 0.47 -12.10 -41.57
CA GLU A 38 0.36 -11.29 -42.81
C GLU A 38 -0.92 -11.62 -43.58
N THR A 39 -1.56 -10.60 -44.13
CA THR A 39 -2.50 -10.75 -45.26
C THR A 39 -2.32 -9.59 -46.25
N PRO A 40 -2.35 -9.86 -47.55
CA PRO A 40 -1.73 -9.01 -48.56
C PRO A 40 -2.61 -7.91 -49.16
N ALA A 41 -1.92 -7.03 -49.85
CA ALA A 41 -2.30 -5.84 -50.59
C ALA A 41 -3.56 -5.87 -51.45
N ALA A 42 -4.24 -4.74 -51.54
CA ALA A 42 -4.93 -4.30 -52.74
C ALA A 42 -4.81 -2.78 -52.94
N THR A 43 -4.32 -2.44 -54.10
CA THR A 43 -4.03 -1.18 -54.75
C THR A 43 -5.30 -0.36 -55.02
N SER A 44 -5.27 0.96 -54.80
CA SER A 44 -5.73 1.97 -55.77
C SER A 44 -5.58 3.41 -55.27
N LYS A 45 -4.88 4.23 -56.07
CA LYS A 45 -4.82 5.70 -56.04
C LYS A 45 -5.95 6.21 -56.94
N PRO A 46 -6.53 7.42 -56.80
CA PRO A 46 -5.80 8.62 -57.20
C PRO A 46 -5.99 9.88 -56.31
N ALA A 47 -5.13 10.83 -56.59
CA ALA A 47 -4.94 12.18 -56.15
C ALA A 47 -6.19 13.07 -56.10
N VAL A 48 -6.22 14.08 -55.19
CA VAL A 48 -6.03 15.52 -55.50
C VAL A 48 -6.32 16.40 -54.27
N THR A 49 -5.58 17.48 -54.17
CA THR A 49 -5.86 18.83 -53.69
C THR A 49 -5.42 19.14 -52.25
N SER A 50 -4.29 19.81 -52.23
CA SER A 50 -3.69 20.54 -51.12
C SER A 50 -4.55 21.75 -50.71
N THR A 51 -4.92 21.78 -49.41
CA THR A 51 -5.32 22.98 -48.69
C THR A 51 -4.38 23.18 -47.49
N PRO A 52 -3.84 24.36 -47.24
CA PRO A 52 -2.92 24.55 -46.13
C PRO A 52 -3.67 24.43 -44.79
N ALA A 53 -3.40 23.36 -44.09
CA ALA A 53 -3.90 23.18 -42.73
C ALA A 53 -3.14 24.11 -41.78
N ILE A 54 -3.88 24.98 -41.12
CA ILE A 54 -3.48 25.75 -39.94
C ILE A 54 -2.95 24.75 -38.94
N SER A 55 -1.66 24.87 -38.59
CA SER A 55 -1.01 24.07 -37.55
C SER A 55 -1.67 24.36 -36.20
N THR A 56 -2.63 23.54 -35.81
CA THR A 56 -3.11 23.46 -34.45
C THR A 56 -1.93 22.95 -33.61
N PRO A 57 -1.56 23.60 -32.49
CA PRO A 57 -0.51 23.08 -31.63
C PRO A 57 -0.93 21.68 -31.19
N ALA A 58 -0.04 20.72 -31.41
CA ALA A 58 -0.22 19.34 -31.01
C ALA A 58 -0.59 19.33 -29.49
N ALA A 59 -1.81 18.93 -29.19
CA ALA A 59 -2.19 18.58 -27.83
C ALA A 59 -1.19 17.54 -27.37
N VAL A 60 -0.43 17.86 -26.33
CA VAL A 60 0.45 16.91 -25.64
C VAL A 60 -0.45 15.73 -25.26
N GLY A 61 -0.32 14.63 -26.02
CA GLY A 61 -1.21 13.49 -25.89
C GLY A 61 -1.14 12.95 -24.47
N THR A 62 -2.28 12.92 -23.81
CA THR A 62 -2.41 12.24 -22.52
C THR A 62 -1.96 10.79 -22.72
N PRO A 63 -0.91 10.30 -22.01
CA PRO A 63 -0.42 8.95 -22.20
C PRO A 63 -1.53 7.92 -22.09
N ALA A 64 -1.47 6.88 -22.91
CA ALA A 64 -2.46 5.81 -22.89
C ALA A 64 -2.50 5.15 -21.49
N PRO A 65 -3.65 4.62 -21.03
CA PRO A 65 -3.76 4.00 -19.69
C PRO A 65 -2.69 2.94 -19.42
N ALA A 66 -2.32 2.14 -20.40
CA ALA A 66 -1.27 1.12 -20.29
C ALA A 66 0.13 1.72 -20.05
N GLU A 67 0.45 2.83 -20.71
CA GLU A 67 1.73 3.54 -20.52
C GLU A 67 1.83 4.12 -19.10
N ARG A 68 0.73 4.62 -18.56
CA ARG A 68 0.68 5.13 -17.16
C ARG A 68 0.90 4.03 -16.15
N VAL A 69 0.30 2.86 -16.33
CA VAL A 69 0.51 1.70 -15.46
C VAL A 69 1.97 1.26 -15.49
N THR A 70 2.61 1.27 -16.67
CA THR A 70 4.03 0.94 -16.80
C THR A 70 4.90 1.98 -16.10
N ALA A 71 4.68 3.27 -16.31
CA ALA A 71 5.41 4.35 -15.64
C ALA A 71 5.26 4.29 -14.11
N LEU A 72 4.06 3.97 -13.61
CA LEU A 72 3.81 3.78 -12.20
C LEU A 72 4.60 2.60 -11.63
N LYS A 73 4.62 1.45 -12.30
CA LYS A 73 5.40 0.28 -11.87
C LYS A 73 6.91 0.60 -11.82
N GLU A 74 7.42 1.31 -12.80
CA GLU A 74 8.81 1.72 -12.86
C GLU A 74 9.14 2.72 -11.74
N SER A 75 8.25 3.68 -11.46
CA SER A 75 8.41 4.61 -10.34
C SER A 75 8.50 3.87 -9.02
N VAL A 76 7.54 2.98 -8.72
CA VAL A 76 7.54 2.18 -7.47
C VAL A 76 8.81 1.34 -7.34
N LYS A 77 9.26 0.69 -8.43
CA LYS A 77 10.49 -0.11 -8.43
C LYS A 77 11.73 0.73 -8.15
N ARG A 78 11.82 1.92 -8.76
CA ARG A 78 12.92 2.88 -8.53
C ARG A 78 12.92 3.37 -7.09
N ASP A 79 11.76 3.77 -6.55
CA ASP A 79 11.62 4.23 -5.18
C ASP A 79 12.05 3.16 -4.18
N GLN A 80 11.64 1.90 -4.39
CA GLN A 80 12.06 0.76 -3.58
C GLN A 80 13.59 0.57 -3.59
N ALA A 81 14.21 0.64 -4.77
CA ALA A 81 15.66 0.50 -4.89
C ALA A 81 16.40 1.63 -4.16
N THR A 82 15.90 2.86 -4.26
CA THR A 82 16.50 4.03 -3.60
C THR A 82 16.30 3.96 -2.09
N LEU A 83 15.14 3.58 -1.59
CA LEU A 83 14.84 3.47 -0.16
C LEU A 83 15.72 2.45 0.57
N ARG A 84 16.29 1.48 -0.14
CA ARG A 84 17.28 0.55 0.44
C ARG A 84 18.57 1.23 0.92
N GLN A 85 18.83 2.45 0.46
CA GLN A 85 19.99 3.25 0.87
C GLN A 85 19.70 4.13 2.08
N TYR A 86 18.47 4.09 2.60
CA TYR A 86 18.03 4.93 3.69
C TYR A 86 17.78 4.13 4.97
N GLU A 87 18.05 4.77 6.09
CA GLU A 87 17.49 4.41 7.38
C GLU A 87 16.45 5.46 7.80
N TRP A 88 15.50 5.07 8.61
CA TRP A 88 14.42 5.94 9.08
C TRP A 88 13.92 5.54 10.46
N MET A 89 13.19 6.44 11.09
CA MET A 89 12.47 6.18 12.34
C MET A 89 11.04 5.75 12.03
N GLU A 90 10.65 4.59 12.53
CA GLU A 90 9.27 4.11 12.52
C GLU A 90 8.66 4.29 13.91
N THR A 91 7.51 4.97 13.98
CA THR A 91 6.71 5.06 15.20
C THR A 91 5.43 4.27 15.00
N THR A 92 5.22 3.21 15.80
CA THR A 92 3.99 2.42 15.82
C THR A 92 3.16 2.77 17.04
N ILE A 93 1.89 3.13 16.82
CA ILE A 93 0.92 3.46 17.86
C ILE A 93 -0.21 2.43 17.81
N PHE A 94 -0.46 1.77 18.91
CA PHE A 94 -1.59 0.87 19.08
C PHE A 94 -2.66 1.55 19.94
N GLY A 95 -3.87 1.64 19.40
CA GLY A 95 -5.05 2.17 20.06
C GLY A 95 -6.08 1.08 20.34
N LEU A 96 -6.80 1.19 21.43
CA LEU A 96 -7.93 0.35 21.76
C LEU A 96 -9.06 1.20 22.33
N LYS A 97 -10.24 1.14 21.70
CA LYS A 97 -11.44 1.90 22.08
C LYS A 97 -11.18 3.41 22.17
N GLY A 98 -10.44 3.94 21.18
CA GLY A 98 -10.10 5.36 21.08
C GLY A 98 -8.98 5.83 22.01
N GLU A 99 -8.40 4.96 22.84
CA GLU A 99 -7.29 5.31 23.73
C GLU A 99 -5.98 4.71 23.22
N GLU A 100 -4.90 5.48 23.21
CA GLU A 100 -3.56 4.97 22.97
C GLU A 100 -3.13 4.02 24.08
N LYS A 101 -2.77 2.79 23.73
CA LYS A 101 -2.36 1.76 24.69
C LYS A 101 -0.86 1.51 24.68
N SER A 102 -0.23 1.65 23.51
CA SER A 102 1.22 1.56 23.40
C SER A 102 1.73 2.42 22.25
N ARG A 103 2.97 2.87 22.42
CA ARG A 103 3.75 3.56 21.40
C ARG A 103 5.15 2.95 21.41
N THR A 104 5.62 2.50 20.26
CA THR A 104 6.98 1.97 20.07
C THR A 104 7.67 2.73 18.97
N GLN A 105 8.99 2.86 19.10
CA GLN A 105 9.84 3.46 18.07
C GLN A 105 10.95 2.49 17.69
N SER A 106 11.27 2.44 16.41
CA SER A 106 12.34 1.61 15.89
C SER A 106 13.11 2.37 14.81
N THR A 107 14.41 2.22 14.79
CA THR A 107 15.22 2.55 13.62
C THR A 107 15.11 1.42 12.63
N CYS A 108 14.78 1.74 11.40
CA CYS A 108 14.58 0.80 10.31
C CYS A 108 15.61 1.03 9.23
N TYR A 109 16.17 -0.03 8.66
CA TYR A 109 17.09 0.01 7.51
C TYR A 109 17.12 -1.34 6.82
N TYR A 110 17.62 -1.38 5.58
CA TYR A 110 17.80 -2.65 4.88
C TYR A 110 19.24 -3.17 5.11
N GLY A 111 19.34 -4.40 5.63
CA GLY A 111 20.62 -5.07 5.82
C GLY A 111 21.28 -5.49 4.49
N ALA A 112 22.52 -5.98 4.56
CA ALA A 112 23.28 -6.45 3.39
C ALA A 112 22.58 -7.60 2.63
N ASN A 113 21.74 -8.38 3.31
CA ASN A 113 20.90 -9.43 2.70
C ASN A 113 19.63 -8.87 2.00
N GLY A 114 19.43 -7.52 2.02
CA GLY A 114 18.25 -6.85 1.46
C GLY A 114 16.99 -7.00 2.32
N GLU A 115 17.08 -7.58 3.52
CA GLU A 115 15.95 -7.67 4.46
C GLU A 115 15.85 -6.44 5.33
N LEU A 116 14.60 -6.04 5.65
CA LEU A 116 14.35 -4.94 6.55
C LEU A 116 14.74 -5.33 8.00
N GLN A 117 15.60 -4.54 8.58
CA GLN A 117 16.00 -4.61 9.98
C GLN A 117 15.24 -3.55 10.78
N LYS A 118 14.78 -3.91 11.97
CA LYS A 118 14.14 -3.01 12.92
C LYS A 118 14.84 -3.10 14.28
N VAL A 119 15.43 -2.00 14.69
CA VAL A 119 16.11 -1.87 15.99
C VAL A 119 15.26 -0.98 16.87
N ALA A 120 14.72 -1.55 17.97
CA ALA A 120 13.91 -0.78 18.91
C ALA A 120 14.71 0.35 19.53
N VAL A 121 14.10 1.54 19.62
CA VAL A 121 14.65 2.72 20.27
C VAL A 121 13.99 2.88 21.65
N GLY A 122 14.79 2.94 22.72
CA GLY A 122 14.31 3.06 24.10
C GLY A 122 14.18 1.74 24.82
N ASP A 123 13.80 1.83 26.10
CA ASP A 123 13.64 0.66 26.96
C ASP A 123 12.45 -0.18 26.48
N LYS A 124 12.67 -1.49 26.43
CA LYS A 124 11.62 -2.47 26.13
C LYS A 124 10.50 -2.27 27.15
N PRO A 125 9.23 -2.08 26.75
CA PRO A 125 8.16 -1.94 27.71
C PRO A 125 8.15 -3.17 28.62
N GLU A 126 8.26 -2.93 29.93
CA GLU A 126 8.24 -3.97 30.93
C GLU A 126 6.99 -4.83 30.77
N SER A 127 7.17 -6.13 30.59
CA SER A 127 6.06 -7.08 30.47
C SER A 127 5.25 -7.02 31.75
N ALA A 128 3.99 -6.59 31.65
CA ALA A 128 3.10 -6.50 32.80
C ALA A 128 2.97 -7.88 33.48
N ASP A 129 3.25 -7.93 34.76
CA ASP A 129 3.09 -9.12 35.62
C ASP A 129 1.76 -9.82 35.34
N LYS A 130 1.81 -11.11 35.02
CA LYS A 130 0.64 -11.96 34.84
C LYS A 130 -0.16 -12.00 36.12
N LYS A 131 -1.29 -11.33 36.18
CA LYS A 131 -2.24 -11.42 37.27
C LYS A 131 -2.96 -12.76 37.18
N HIS A 132 -2.61 -13.70 38.06
CA HIS A 132 -3.32 -14.96 38.23
C HIS A 132 -4.66 -14.71 39.00
N GLY A 133 -5.78 -15.24 38.41
CA GLY A 133 -7.13 -15.18 38.99
C GLY A 133 -8.23 -15.17 37.93
N VAL A 134 -9.50 -15.34 38.36
CA VAL A 134 -10.68 -15.39 37.47
C VAL A 134 -10.79 -14.12 36.60
N ARG A 135 -10.43 -12.95 37.13
CA ARG A 135 -10.31 -11.70 36.33
C ARG A 135 -9.17 -11.74 35.33
N GLY A 136 -8.09 -12.49 35.61
CA GLY A 136 -7.01 -12.71 34.63
C GLY A 136 -7.47 -13.47 33.42
N LYS A 137 -8.22 -14.56 33.57
CA LYS A 137 -8.76 -15.37 32.48
C LYS A 137 -9.71 -14.61 31.54
N VAL A 138 -10.57 -13.73 32.07
CA VAL A 138 -11.47 -12.91 31.24
C VAL A 138 -10.70 -11.88 30.43
N VAL A 139 -9.62 -11.30 30.98
CA VAL A 139 -8.76 -10.35 30.25
C VAL A 139 -7.93 -11.10 29.21
N GLU A 140 -7.44 -12.28 29.53
CA GLU A 140 -6.66 -13.14 28.64
C GLU A 140 -7.49 -13.57 27.43
N ASN A 141 -8.71 -14.09 27.61
CA ASN A 141 -9.61 -14.46 26.53
C ASN A 141 -9.92 -13.27 25.58
N LYS A 142 -10.22 -12.07 26.12
CA LYS A 142 -10.45 -10.88 25.30
C LYS A 142 -9.20 -10.44 24.52
N THR A 143 -8.03 -10.63 25.08
CA THR A 143 -6.76 -10.32 24.43
C THR A 143 -6.48 -11.31 23.30
N GLU A 144 -6.79 -12.59 23.51
CA GLU A 144 -6.69 -13.65 22.50
C GLU A 144 -7.67 -13.42 21.35
N ASP A 145 -8.91 -13.05 21.64
CA ASP A 145 -9.93 -12.71 20.61
C ASP A 145 -9.46 -11.54 19.73
N ILE A 146 -8.97 -10.45 20.35
CA ILE A 146 -8.42 -9.30 19.62
C ILE A 146 -7.20 -9.71 18.79
N SER A 147 -6.28 -10.48 19.38
CA SER A 147 -5.07 -10.94 18.68
C SER A 147 -5.41 -11.81 17.47
N SER A 148 -6.36 -12.73 17.61
CA SER A 148 -6.84 -13.60 16.53
C SER A 148 -7.52 -12.78 15.42
N TYR A 149 -8.39 -11.84 15.79
CA TYR A 149 -9.03 -10.94 14.83
C TYR A 149 -7.98 -10.12 14.04
N MET A 150 -7.01 -9.53 14.73
CA MET A 150 -5.98 -8.72 14.12
C MET A 150 -5.06 -9.53 13.19
N LYS A 151 -4.78 -10.79 13.55
CA LYS A 151 -4.06 -11.73 12.68
C LYS A 151 -4.83 -11.99 11.38
N ASN A 152 -6.14 -12.21 11.47
CA ASN A 152 -7.01 -12.41 10.31
C ASN A 152 -7.12 -11.14 9.47
N ALA A 153 -7.26 -9.96 10.09
CA ALA A 153 -7.28 -8.67 9.42
C ALA A 153 -5.96 -8.43 8.65
N SER A 154 -4.81 -8.72 9.29
CA SER A 154 -3.51 -8.68 8.64
C SER A 154 -3.43 -9.60 7.42
N ALA A 155 -3.90 -10.83 7.55
CA ALA A 155 -3.93 -11.80 6.44
C ALA A 155 -4.86 -11.34 5.31
N ALA A 156 -6.00 -10.71 5.63
CA ALA A 156 -6.90 -10.14 4.64
C ALA A 156 -6.23 -9.00 3.87
N ILE A 157 -5.60 -8.03 4.57
CA ILE A 157 -4.92 -6.88 3.94
C ILE A 157 -3.77 -7.31 3.03
N LYS A 158 -3.05 -8.38 3.34
CA LYS A 158 -1.98 -8.92 2.48
C LYS A 158 -2.44 -9.32 1.08
N LYS A 159 -3.74 -9.49 0.83
CA LYS A 159 -4.29 -9.78 -0.50
C LYS A 159 -4.32 -8.55 -1.40
N TYR A 160 -4.18 -7.35 -0.83
CA TYR A 160 -4.25 -6.06 -1.53
C TYR A 160 -2.90 -5.39 -1.69
N VAL A 161 -1.89 -5.83 -0.92
CA VAL A 161 -0.58 -5.16 -0.88
C VAL A 161 0.55 -6.18 -1.04
N PRO A 162 1.34 -6.09 -2.11
CA PRO A 162 1.21 -5.17 -3.24
C PRO A 162 -0.02 -5.51 -4.13
N PRO A 163 -0.60 -4.51 -4.83
CA PRO A 163 -1.69 -4.77 -5.76
C PRO A 163 -1.26 -5.72 -6.89
N ASP A 164 -2.09 -6.72 -7.16
CA ASP A 164 -1.85 -7.72 -8.21
C ASP A 164 -2.35 -7.24 -9.57
N ALA A 165 -1.48 -7.23 -10.58
CA ALA A 165 -1.80 -6.70 -11.91
C ALA A 165 -2.90 -7.50 -12.63
N SER A 166 -2.94 -8.83 -12.45
CA SER A 166 -3.94 -9.69 -13.10
C SER A 166 -5.32 -9.46 -12.50
N ARG A 167 -5.41 -9.23 -11.19
CA ARG A 167 -6.67 -8.85 -10.51
C ARG A 167 -7.16 -7.48 -10.95
N ILE A 168 -6.25 -6.50 -11.05
CA ILE A 168 -6.61 -5.17 -11.56
C ILE A 168 -7.24 -5.30 -12.95
N GLN A 169 -6.61 -6.07 -13.83
CA GLN A 169 -7.13 -6.30 -15.18
C GLN A 169 -8.50 -6.99 -15.14
N ALA A 170 -8.66 -8.05 -14.36
CA ALA A 170 -9.94 -8.76 -14.24
C ALA A 170 -11.07 -7.85 -13.72
N VAL A 171 -10.79 -6.96 -12.75
CA VAL A 171 -11.76 -5.98 -12.24
C VAL A 171 -12.13 -4.96 -13.33
N GLN A 172 -11.15 -4.51 -14.13
CA GLN A 172 -11.39 -3.61 -15.25
C GLN A 172 -12.24 -4.27 -16.35
N GLU A 173 -11.94 -5.50 -16.74
CA GLU A 173 -12.70 -6.28 -17.71
C GLU A 173 -14.14 -6.55 -17.24
N ALA A 174 -14.33 -6.73 -15.93
CA ALA A 174 -15.65 -6.88 -15.32
C ALA A 174 -16.43 -5.55 -15.19
N GLY A 175 -15.85 -4.40 -15.61
CA GLY A 175 -16.49 -3.09 -15.48
C GLY A 175 -16.65 -2.59 -14.04
N LYS A 176 -15.87 -3.13 -13.10
CA LYS A 176 -15.91 -2.81 -11.67
C LYS A 176 -14.82 -1.81 -11.25
N ALA A 177 -14.13 -1.20 -12.19
CA ALA A 177 -13.17 -0.12 -11.97
C ALA A 177 -13.82 1.24 -12.28
N SER A 178 -13.64 2.21 -11.40
CA SER A 178 -14.03 3.60 -11.62
C SER A 178 -12.84 4.53 -11.46
N ILE A 179 -12.82 5.62 -12.23
CA ILE A 179 -11.76 6.62 -12.17
C ILE A 179 -12.41 7.97 -11.89
N THR A 180 -11.95 8.61 -10.81
CA THR A 180 -12.38 9.96 -10.43
C THR A 180 -11.19 10.91 -10.52
N MET A 181 -11.34 11.99 -11.28
CA MET A 181 -10.36 13.08 -11.33
C MET A 181 -10.56 13.96 -10.10
N LEU A 182 -9.62 13.92 -9.16
CA LEU A 182 -9.63 14.76 -7.97
C LEU A 182 -9.18 16.19 -8.26
N GLU A 183 -8.15 16.30 -9.10
CA GLU A 183 -7.64 17.56 -9.65
C GLU A 183 -7.39 17.37 -11.15
N PRO A 184 -7.93 18.24 -12.03
CA PRO A 184 -7.76 18.10 -13.47
C PRO A 184 -6.29 17.97 -13.89
N ASN A 185 -5.95 16.88 -14.59
CA ASN A 185 -4.61 16.55 -15.09
C ASN A 185 -3.49 16.46 -14.03
N LYS A 186 -3.83 16.45 -12.74
CA LYS A 186 -2.85 16.36 -11.64
C LYS A 186 -3.07 15.13 -10.78
N ARG A 187 -4.30 14.91 -10.31
CA ARG A 187 -4.59 13.84 -9.36
C ARG A 187 -5.80 13.05 -9.79
N ALA A 188 -5.68 11.75 -9.75
CA ALA A 188 -6.78 10.83 -10.00
C ALA A 188 -6.87 9.77 -8.90
N ARG A 189 -8.07 9.27 -8.68
CA ARG A 189 -8.36 8.13 -7.84
C ARG A 189 -8.98 7.03 -8.69
N ILE A 190 -8.48 5.83 -8.53
CA ILE A 190 -9.03 4.61 -9.11
C ILE A 190 -9.61 3.79 -7.98
N ASP A 191 -10.90 3.46 -8.05
CA ASP A 191 -11.56 2.55 -7.12
C ASP A 191 -11.86 1.23 -7.85
N LEU A 192 -11.39 0.13 -7.29
CA LEU A 192 -11.54 -1.23 -7.77
C LEU A 192 -12.48 -1.97 -6.82
N HIS A 193 -13.71 -2.22 -7.26
CA HIS A 193 -14.73 -2.92 -6.48
C HIS A 193 -14.62 -4.44 -6.69
N ASP A 194 -14.87 -5.20 -5.61
CA ASP A 194 -14.76 -6.67 -5.59
C ASP A 194 -13.38 -7.15 -6.05
N TYR A 195 -12.33 -6.45 -5.60
CA TYR A 195 -10.96 -6.71 -6.02
C TYR A 195 -10.42 -8.07 -5.56
N ALA A 196 -10.63 -8.43 -4.30
CA ALA A 196 -10.16 -9.69 -3.71
C ALA A 196 -11.29 -10.53 -3.13
N VAL A 197 -12.34 -9.90 -2.63
CA VAL A 197 -13.54 -10.56 -2.11
C VAL A 197 -14.77 -9.70 -2.43
N PRO A 198 -15.97 -10.30 -2.56
CA PRO A 198 -17.19 -9.54 -2.80
C PRO A 198 -17.42 -8.48 -1.72
N GLY A 199 -17.76 -7.25 -2.14
CA GLY A 199 -18.05 -6.11 -1.27
C GLY A 199 -16.82 -5.34 -0.78
N ASP A 200 -15.62 -5.68 -1.22
CA ASP A 200 -14.42 -4.90 -0.94
C ASP A 200 -14.21 -3.75 -1.94
N VAL A 201 -13.34 -2.83 -1.57
CA VAL A 201 -12.88 -1.74 -2.43
C VAL A 201 -11.39 -1.53 -2.20
N LEU A 202 -10.63 -1.55 -3.29
CA LEU A 202 -9.25 -1.07 -3.33
C LEU A 202 -9.20 0.29 -4.06
N GLY A 203 -8.95 1.37 -3.33
CA GLY A 203 -8.75 2.71 -3.86
C GLY A 203 -7.27 3.05 -4.00
N VAL A 204 -6.86 3.56 -5.16
CA VAL A 204 -5.50 4.02 -5.42
C VAL A 204 -5.56 5.47 -5.89
N GLU A 205 -4.95 6.36 -5.15
CA GLU A 205 -4.79 7.76 -5.52
C GLU A 205 -3.38 8.00 -6.07
N MET A 206 -3.29 8.69 -7.19
CA MET A 206 -2.02 8.91 -7.89
C MET A 206 -1.86 10.36 -8.35
N ASP A 207 -0.63 10.81 -8.36
CA ASP A 207 -0.19 12.01 -9.05
C ASP A 207 0.09 11.67 -10.53
N LEU A 208 -0.63 12.33 -11.43
CA LEU A 208 -0.54 12.08 -12.87
C LEU A 208 0.64 12.79 -13.52
N VAL A 209 1.27 13.72 -12.83
CA VAL A 209 2.44 14.47 -13.31
C VAL A 209 3.73 13.70 -13.01
N THR A 210 3.85 13.24 -11.77
CA THR A 210 5.04 12.54 -11.28
C THR A 210 4.97 11.02 -11.41
N ASN A 211 3.76 10.48 -11.68
CA ASN A 211 3.44 9.05 -11.68
C ASN A 211 3.73 8.37 -10.33
N HIS A 212 3.54 9.09 -9.21
CA HIS A 212 3.66 8.52 -7.88
C HIS A 212 2.28 8.16 -7.31
N ILE A 213 2.26 7.10 -6.51
CA ILE A 213 1.10 6.78 -5.66
C ILE A 213 1.10 7.77 -4.49
N LEU A 214 -0.04 8.42 -4.26
CA LEU A 214 -0.25 9.33 -3.12
C LEU A 214 -0.93 8.64 -1.95
N ALA A 215 -1.87 7.75 -2.24
CA ALA A 215 -2.54 6.96 -1.21
C ALA A 215 -3.02 5.61 -1.77
N LEU A 216 -3.10 4.63 -0.88
CA LEU A 216 -3.77 3.36 -1.10
C LEU A 216 -4.75 3.16 0.04
N GLN A 217 -5.99 2.80 -0.28
CA GLN A 217 -7.07 2.57 0.68
C GLN A 217 -7.71 1.22 0.41
N VAL A 218 -7.94 0.46 1.46
CA VAL A 218 -8.64 -0.83 1.40
C VAL A 218 -9.78 -0.79 2.40
N THR A 219 -10.97 -1.11 1.92
CA THR A 219 -12.11 -1.43 2.78
C THR A 219 -12.52 -2.86 2.46
N THR A 220 -12.42 -3.77 3.43
CA THR A 220 -12.70 -5.19 3.20
C THR A 220 -13.58 -5.78 4.30
N PRO A 221 -14.64 -6.53 3.93
CA PRO A 221 -15.41 -7.27 4.91
C PRO A 221 -14.56 -8.37 5.54
N MET A 222 -14.86 -8.68 6.78
CA MET A 222 -14.23 -9.78 7.53
C MET A 222 -15.28 -10.83 7.88
N GLU A 223 -14.92 -12.10 7.73
CA GLU A 223 -15.81 -13.20 8.09
C GLU A 223 -16.20 -13.13 9.57
N GLY A 224 -17.50 -13.21 9.84
CA GLY A 224 -18.04 -13.12 11.19
C GLY A 224 -18.06 -11.73 11.81
N SER A 225 -17.62 -10.69 11.09
CA SER A 225 -17.65 -9.30 11.53
C SER A 225 -18.81 -8.53 10.87
N LYS A 226 -19.39 -7.58 11.59
CA LYS A 226 -20.40 -6.65 11.05
C LYS A 226 -19.77 -5.42 10.43
N GLU A 227 -18.58 -5.05 10.91
CA GLU A 227 -17.85 -3.87 10.46
C GLU A 227 -16.71 -4.29 9.54
N PRO A 228 -16.48 -3.57 8.44
CA PRO A 228 -15.32 -3.81 7.60
C PRO A 228 -14.03 -3.38 8.30
N VAL A 229 -12.92 -3.97 7.89
CA VAL A 229 -11.59 -3.46 8.21
C VAL A 229 -11.21 -2.42 7.18
N ASN A 230 -10.74 -1.27 7.66
CA ASN A 230 -10.19 -0.20 6.83
C ASN A 230 -8.66 -0.17 7.00
N PHE A 231 -7.98 -0.11 5.87
CA PHE A 231 -6.53 0.03 5.82
C PHE A 231 -6.18 1.17 4.86
N GLN A 232 -5.25 2.02 5.26
CA GLN A 232 -4.81 3.15 4.46
C GLN A 232 -3.30 3.30 4.54
N VAL A 233 -2.67 3.57 3.40
CA VAL A 233 -1.29 4.03 3.30
C VAL A 233 -1.28 5.38 2.62
N THR A 234 -0.63 6.37 3.22
CA THR A 234 -0.36 7.66 2.61
C THR A 234 1.12 7.73 2.29
N PHE A 235 1.44 8.14 1.07
CA PHE A 235 2.81 8.27 0.60
C PHE A 235 3.24 9.74 0.61
N ALA A 236 4.52 9.96 0.80
CA ALA A 236 5.20 11.24 0.63
C ALA A 236 6.47 11.04 -0.19
N ALA A 237 7.11 12.13 -0.59
CA ALA A 237 8.38 12.09 -1.31
C ALA A 237 9.50 12.70 -0.45
N LEU A 238 10.70 12.12 -0.53
CA LEU A 238 11.93 12.67 -0.01
C LEU A 238 12.39 13.86 -0.88
N GLN A 239 13.42 14.57 -0.44
CA GLN A 239 13.95 15.72 -1.20
C GLN A 239 14.49 15.34 -2.58
N ASP A 240 14.95 14.10 -2.76
CA ASP A 240 15.41 13.56 -4.05
C ASP A 240 14.25 13.03 -4.94
N GLY A 241 13.02 13.20 -4.51
CA GLY A 241 11.80 12.74 -5.21
C GLY A 241 11.44 11.28 -4.95
N THR A 242 12.18 10.54 -4.11
CA THR A 242 11.90 9.14 -3.79
C THR A 242 10.61 9.03 -2.98
N GLY A 243 9.63 8.28 -3.50
CA GLY A 243 8.36 8.01 -2.81
C GLY A 243 8.55 7.01 -1.65
N TYR A 244 7.88 7.28 -0.51
CA TYR A 244 7.91 6.40 0.64
C TYR A 244 6.55 6.37 1.38
N PRO A 245 6.19 5.28 2.07
CA PRO A 245 5.00 5.23 2.91
C PRO A 245 5.23 6.09 4.16
N ALA A 246 4.61 7.27 4.20
CA ALA A 246 4.76 8.20 5.31
C ALA A 246 3.91 7.79 6.51
N LYS A 247 2.67 7.34 6.24
CA LYS A 247 1.74 6.91 7.28
C LYS A 247 0.92 5.72 6.82
N THR A 248 0.79 4.74 7.70
CA THR A 248 -0.09 3.59 7.53
C THR A 248 -1.07 3.54 8.69
N MET A 249 -2.35 3.34 8.38
CA MET A 249 -3.41 3.17 9.38
C MET A 249 -4.19 1.90 9.10
N LEU A 250 -4.49 1.16 10.15
CA LEU A 250 -5.48 0.08 10.14
C LEU A 250 -6.52 0.38 11.22
N ASP A 251 -7.80 0.34 10.83
CA ASP A 251 -8.94 0.55 11.70
C ASP A 251 -9.84 -0.70 11.68
N ALA A 252 -9.87 -1.41 12.79
CA ALA A 252 -10.65 -2.61 13.03
C ALA A 252 -11.78 -2.27 14.03
N LYS A 253 -12.83 -1.59 13.55
CA LYS A 253 -13.93 -1.07 14.38
C LYS A 253 -14.64 -2.12 15.19
N GLU A 254 -14.83 -3.33 14.66
CA GLU A 254 -15.50 -4.45 15.35
C GLU A 254 -14.90 -4.74 16.73
N VAL A 255 -13.58 -4.69 16.82
CA VAL A 255 -12.84 -4.94 18.07
C VAL A 255 -12.34 -3.64 18.73
N GLY A 256 -12.62 -2.48 18.11
CA GLY A 256 -12.23 -1.16 18.58
C GLY A 256 -10.72 -0.93 18.56
N VAL A 257 -10.01 -1.55 17.64
CA VAL A 257 -8.55 -1.46 17.52
C VAL A 257 -8.16 -0.54 16.38
N THR A 258 -7.18 0.32 16.64
CA THR A 258 -6.48 1.12 15.63
C THR A 258 -4.99 0.87 15.72
N VAL A 259 -4.33 0.76 14.56
CA VAL A 259 -2.86 0.73 14.47
C VAL A 259 -2.44 1.84 13.53
N SER A 260 -1.54 2.71 13.97
CA SER A 260 -0.93 3.74 13.14
C SER A 260 0.58 3.53 13.11
N ILE A 261 1.16 3.56 11.93
CA ILE A 261 2.61 3.50 11.72
C ILE A 261 3.00 4.77 10.98
N GLU A 262 3.96 5.51 11.51
CA GLU A 262 4.49 6.74 10.93
C GLU A 262 6.00 6.58 10.71
N ASN A 263 6.44 6.84 9.47
CA ASN A 263 7.83 6.80 9.06
C ASN A 263 8.35 8.23 8.87
N SER A 264 9.49 8.53 9.48
CA SER A 264 10.08 9.87 9.47
C SER A 264 11.60 9.83 9.62
N GLY A 265 12.26 10.97 9.48
CA GLY A 265 13.70 11.09 9.76
C GLY A 265 14.57 10.26 8.82
N TYR A 266 14.18 10.15 7.54
CA TYR A 266 14.96 9.45 6.53
C TYR A 266 16.33 10.09 6.35
N ARG A 267 17.37 9.27 6.39
CA ARG A 267 18.76 9.66 6.10
C ARG A 267 19.45 8.54 5.35
N LYS A 268 20.36 8.89 4.44
CA LYS A 268 21.14 7.87 3.74
C LYS A 268 21.98 7.09 4.74
N HIS A 269 21.95 5.77 4.61
CA HIS A 269 22.81 4.90 5.39
C HIS A 269 24.23 5.06 4.87
N GLU A 270 25.17 5.51 5.72
CA GLU A 270 26.57 5.53 5.38
C GLU A 270 27.05 4.07 5.35
N THR A 271 27.28 3.55 4.15
CA THR A 271 27.95 2.25 3.98
C THR A 271 29.42 2.47 4.27
N GLU A 272 29.90 1.96 5.42
CA GLU A 272 31.32 1.81 5.66
C GLU A 272 31.96 0.83 4.66
#